data_306db1a6ec291e986ad1bc9dfe7a1f91
#
_entry.id   306db1a6ec291e986ad1bc9dfe7a1f91
#
_cell.length_a   1.000
_cell.length_b   1.000
_cell.length_c   1.000
_cell.angle_alpha   90.00
_cell.angle_beta   90.00
_cell.angle_gamma   90.00
#
_symmetry.space_group_name_H-M   'P 1'
#
loop_
_entity.id
_entity.type
_entity.pdbx_description
1 polymer ?
#
loop_
_entity_poly.entity_id
_entity_poly.type
_entity_poly.pdbx_seq_one_letter_code
_entity_poly.pdbx_strand_id
1 'polypeptide(L)'
;YGSSSPYEHIYYPERVVALNASGEISSAVAATASGKIAGHAALVYDQEGGAELAIVVTRPEYRGQGVARKLGEFLLQLAQQQGLAMVYTKAVTAHTYTQQFCHALGFSDCALLPAPASVQFRRIAEQLLQRESCILAQRPIASIREQTLYLPPHHREMILALYANMGRTILCPELPPALPLTGRTELSASASSGLDLAILEVQVWG
;
A
#
# COMPACT_ATOMS: atom_id res chain seq x y z
N TYR A 1 -11.16 15.33 1.20
CA TYR A 1 -9.83 15.38 1.85
C TYR A 1 -9.23 16.81 1.89
N GLY A 2 -9.77 17.80 1.15
CA GLY A 2 -9.17 19.15 1.09
C GLY A 2 -7.69 19.08 0.69
N SER A 3 -6.83 19.77 1.44
CA SER A 3 -5.38 19.83 1.22
C SER A 3 -4.59 18.82 2.09
N SER A 4 -5.22 17.74 2.53
CA SER A 4 -4.61 16.79 3.50
C SER A 4 -4.15 15.46 2.89
N SER A 5 -4.06 15.33 1.57
CA SER A 5 -3.52 14.12 0.96
C SER A 5 -2.00 14.05 1.12
N PRO A 6 -1.43 12.90 1.48
CA PRO A 6 0.02 12.70 1.46
C PRO A 6 0.60 12.70 0.05
N TYR A 7 -0.24 12.48 -0.95
CA TYR A 7 0.14 12.52 -2.36
C TYR A 7 0.01 13.95 -2.89
N GLU A 8 1.01 14.78 -2.64
CA GLU A 8 0.99 16.21 -2.98
C GLU A 8 0.72 16.48 -4.47
N HIS A 9 1.18 15.60 -5.35
CA HIS A 9 1.04 15.75 -6.81
C HIS A 9 -0.43 15.82 -7.28
N ILE A 10 -1.40 15.26 -6.53
CA ILE A 10 -2.83 15.33 -6.91
C ILE A 10 -3.40 16.74 -6.94
N TYR A 11 -2.73 17.70 -6.31
CA TYR A 11 -3.13 19.11 -6.31
C TYR A 11 -2.62 19.89 -7.53
N TYR A 12 -1.77 19.27 -8.36
CA TYR A 12 -1.12 19.85 -9.53
C TYR A 12 -1.46 19.03 -10.77
N PRO A 13 -2.44 19.45 -11.60
CA PRO A 13 -2.87 18.67 -12.77
C PRO A 13 -1.73 18.27 -13.70
N GLU A 14 -0.77 19.17 -13.91
CA GLU A 14 0.41 18.94 -14.75
C GLU A 14 1.29 17.81 -14.20
N ARG A 15 1.41 17.69 -12.89
CA ARG A 15 2.17 16.59 -12.25
C ARG A 15 1.43 15.25 -12.41
N VAL A 16 0.10 15.25 -12.25
CA VAL A 16 -0.71 14.04 -12.47
C VAL A 16 -0.56 13.56 -13.92
N VAL A 17 -0.60 14.49 -14.89
CA VAL A 17 -0.39 14.17 -16.31
C VAL A 17 1.01 13.60 -16.53
N ALA A 18 2.06 14.24 -16.00
CA ALA A 18 3.43 13.79 -16.15
C ALA A 18 3.65 12.38 -15.58
N LEU A 19 3.15 12.10 -14.36
CA LEU A 19 3.29 10.79 -13.71
C LEU A 19 2.52 9.69 -14.45
N ASN A 20 1.35 9.99 -15.04
CA ASN A 20 0.65 9.03 -15.90
C ASN A 20 1.43 8.79 -17.21
N ALA A 21 2.01 9.83 -17.79
CA ALA A 21 2.79 9.72 -19.03
C ALA A 21 4.12 8.97 -18.84
N SER A 22 4.77 9.13 -17.67
CA SER A 22 5.99 8.39 -17.34
C SER A 22 5.72 6.93 -16.94
N GLY A 23 4.46 6.57 -16.66
CA GLY A 23 4.10 5.23 -16.18
C GLY A 23 4.36 5.00 -14.70
N GLU A 24 4.66 6.04 -13.92
CA GLU A 24 4.81 5.95 -12.47
C GLU A 24 3.47 5.74 -11.76
N ILE A 25 2.39 6.23 -12.35
CA ILE A 25 1.03 5.98 -11.88
C ILE A 25 0.12 5.59 -13.04
N SER A 26 -0.97 4.87 -12.74
CA SER A 26 -2.11 4.70 -13.63
C SER A 26 -3.36 5.20 -12.94
N SER A 27 -3.87 6.34 -13.40
CA SER A 27 -5.08 6.94 -12.84
C SER A 27 -6.34 6.46 -13.55
N ALA A 28 -7.40 6.20 -12.78
CA ALA A 28 -8.74 5.91 -13.28
C ALA A 28 -9.74 6.90 -12.71
N VAL A 29 -10.68 7.35 -13.53
CA VAL A 29 -11.79 8.21 -13.11
C VAL A 29 -13.13 7.56 -13.44
N ALA A 30 -14.07 7.66 -12.51
CA ALA A 30 -15.46 7.33 -12.76
C ALA A 30 -16.21 8.61 -13.13
N ALA A 31 -16.84 8.62 -14.30
CA ALA A 31 -17.66 9.73 -14.76
C ALA A 31 -19.13 9.29 -14.93
N THR A 32 -20.04 10.22 -14.70
CA THR A 32 -21.47 10.06 -15.04
C THR A 32 -21.68 10.13 -16.53
N ALA A 33 -22.87 9.76 -17.02
CA ALA A 33 -23.25 9.92 -18.41
C ALA A 33 -23.18 11.38 -18.91
N SER A 34 -23.32 12.35 -18.00
CA SER A 34 -23.16 13.78 -18.30
C SER A 34 -21.72 14.28 -18.25
N GLY A 35 -20.73 13.37 -18.06
CA GLY A 35 -19.31 13.73 -17.98
C GLY A 35 -18.84 14.25 -16.62
N LYS A 36 -19.71 14.29 -15.61
CA LYS A 36 -19.33 14.76 -14.27
C LYS A 36 -18.50 13.67 -13.56
N ILE A 37 -17.32 14.03 -13.06
CA ILE A 37 -16.42 13.09 -12.34
C ILE A 37 -17.05 12.75 -10.99
N ALA A 38 -17.28 11.46 -10.74
CA ALA A 38 -17.83 10.90 -9.51
C ALA A 38 -16.75 10.40 -8.54
N GLY A 39 -15.63 9.94 -9.05
CA GLY A 39 -14.52 9.43 -8.25
C GLY A 39 -13.23 9.26 -9.02
N HIS A 40 -12.15 8.99 -8.29
CA HIS A 40 -10.81 8.72 -8.79
C HIS A 40 -10.16 7.62 -7.96
N ALA A 41 -9.29 6.84 -8.57
CA ALA A 41 -8.34 5.94 -7.91
C ALA A 41 -7.10 5.82 -8.78
N ALA A 42 -5.98 5.36 -8.22
CA ALA A 42 -4.76 5.13 -8.97
C ALA A 42 -4.00 3.88 -8.48
N LEU A 43 -3.25 3.27 -9.39
CA LEU A 43 -2.11 2.43 -9.07
C LEU A 43 -0.86 3.31 -9.05
N VAL A 44 -0.11 3.25 -7.97
CA VAL A 44 1.21 3.86 -7.83
C VAL A 44 2.22 2.72 -7.87
N TYR A 45 3.03 2.67 -8.93
CA TYR A 45 3.95 1.55 -9.16
C TYR A 45 5.18 1.67 -8.29
N ASP A 46 5.66 0.53 -7.78
CA ASP A 46 6.94 0.43 -7.09
C ASP A 46 8.03 -0.17 -8.00
N GLN A 47 9.26 -0.21 -7.50
CA GLN A 47 10.40 -0.75 -8.24
C GLN A 47 10.49 -2.29 -8.15
N GLU A 48 9.65 -2.92 -7.35
CA GLU A 48 9.69 -4.34 -7.05
C GLU A 48 8.69 -5.15 -7.89
N GLY A 49 7.98 -4.48 -8.81
CA GLY A 49 7.00 -5.11 -9.71
C GLY A 49 5.60 -5.23 -9.09
N GLY A 50 5.34 -4.46 -8.04
CA GLY A 50 4.03 -4.27 -7.44
C GLY A 50 3.45 -2.89 -7.70
N ALA A 51 2.27 -2.64 -7.14
CA ALA A 51 1.67 -1.30 -7.12
C ALA A 51 0.81 -1.08 -5.87
N GLU A 52 0.78 0.14 -5.37
CA GLU A 52 -0.16 0.57 -4.35
C GLU A 52 -1.48 1.02 -5.00
N LEU A 53 -2.61 0.38 -4.63
CA LEU A 53 -3.93 0.94 -4.90
C LEU A 53 -4.16 2.10 -3.94
N ALA A 54 -4.02 3.30 -4.45
CA ALA A 54 -3.97 4.53 -3.69
C ALA A 54 -4.89 5.62 -4.26
N ILE A 55 -4.96 6.75 -3.58
CA ILE A 55 -5.66 7.96 -4.01
C ILE A 55 -7.15 7.68 -4.34
N VAL A 56 -7.76 6.77 -3.58
CA VAL A 56 -9.17 6.39 -3.77
C VAL A 56 -10.06 7.47 -3.17
N VAL A 57 -10.76 8.19 -4.04
CA VAL A 57 -11.65 9.29 -3.66
C VAL A 57 -12.99 9.16 -4.37
N THR A 58 -14.08 9.30 -3.62
CA THR A 58 -15.44 9.41 -4.17
C THR A 58 -16.07 10.68 -3.68
N ARG A 59 -16.64 11.48 -4.59
CA ARG A 59 -17.39 12.68 -4.21
C ARG A 59 -18.55 12.35 -3.28
N PRO A 60 -18.84 13.20 -2.28
CA PRO A 60 -19.86 12.91 -1.27
C PRO A 60 -21.21 12.48 -1.87
N GLU A 61 -21.66 13.15 -2.92
CA GLU A 61 -22.94 12.87 -3.58
C GLU A 61 -23.02 11.51 -4.30
N TYR A 62 -21.87 10.84 -4.54
CA TYR A 62 -21.78 9.52 -5.18
C TYR A 62 -21.32 8.41 -4.23
N ARG A 63 -21.19 8.71 -2.93
CA ARG A 63 -20.84 7.69 -1.93
C ARG A 63 -21.96 6.67 -1.78
N GLY A 64 -21.62 5.46 -1.34
CA GLY A 64 -22.59 4.38 -1.19
C GLY A 64 -23.09 3.75 -2.51
N GLN A 65 -22.67 4.26 -3.67
CA GLN A 65 -23.13 3.80 -5.00
C GLN A 65 -22.11 2.85 -5.68
N GLY A 66 -21.13 2.34 -4.96
CA GLY A 66 -20.15 1.39 -5.47
C GLY A 66 -19.06 1.99 -6.37
N VAL A 67 -18.94 3.33 -6.45
CA VAL A 67 -17.95 4.01 -7.32
C VAL A 67 -16.53 3.57 -7.02
N ALA A 68 -16.10 3.62 -5.75
CA ALA A 68 -14.77 3.19 -5.35
C ALA A 68 -14.50 1.72 -5.71
N ARG A 69 -15.49 0.85 -5.48
CA ARG A 69 -15.39 -0.57 -5.80
C ARG A 69 -15.15 -0.81 -7.30
N LYS A 70 -15.93 -0.17 -8.16
CA LYS A 70 -15.77 -0.28 -9.63
C LYS A 70 -14.41 0.23 -10.10
N LEU A 71 -13.91 1.34 -9.51
CA LEU A 71 -12.57 1.85 -9.80
C LEU A 71 -11.50 0.84 -9.36
N GLY A 72 -11.62 0.27 -8.15
CA GLY A 72 -10.70 -0.75 -7.66
C GLY A 72 -10.70 -2.02 -8.53
N GLU A 73 -11.88 -2.53 -8.90
CA GLU A 73 -12.03 -3.68 -9.80
C GLU A 73 -11.37 -3.42 -11.17
N PHE A 74 -11.58 -2.23 -11.75
CA PHE A 74 -10.95 -1.81 -13.01
C PHE A 74 -9.42 -1.78 -12.89
N LEU A 75 -8.87 -1.17 -11.83
CA LEU A 75 -7.43 -1.07 -11.63
C LEU A 75 -6.79 -2.44 -11.33
N LEU A 76 -7.49 -3.34 -10.66
CA LEU A 76 -7.02 -4.71 -10.46
C LEU A 76 -6.98 -5.51 -11.77
N GLN A 77 -7.95 -5.31 -12.67
CA GLN A 77 -7.90 -5.87 -14.02
C GLN A 77 -6.73 -5.31 -14.83
N LEU A 78 -6.47 -4.01 -14.73
CA LEU A 78 -5.31 -3.36 -15.36
C LEU A 78 -4.00 -3.95 -14.82
N ALA A 79 -3.87 -4.11 -13.50
CA ALA A 79 -2.71 -4.74 -12.86
C ALA A 79 -2.47 -6.16 -13.39
N GLN A 80 -3.53 -6.93 -13.58
CA GLN A 80 -3.45 -8.27 -14.17
C GLN A 80 -2.99 -8.25 -15.63
N GLN A 81 -3.52 -7.33 -16.44
CA GLN A 81 -3.12 -7.17 -17.85
C GLN A 81 -1.65 -6.74 -17.98
N GLN A 82 -1.15 -5.97 -17.04
CA GLN A 82 0.24 -5.54 -16.97
C GLN A 82 1.19 -6.59 -16.38
N GLY A 83 0.66 -7.70 -15.88
CA GLY A 83 1.47 -8.78 -15.30
C GLY A 83 2.11 -8.44 -13.97
N LEU A 84 1.50 -7.53 -13.18
CA LEU A 84 2.01 -7.22 -11.85
C LEU A 84 2.01 -8.46 -10.95
N ALA A 85 2.99 -8.55 -10.06
CA ALA A 85 3.07 -9.63 -9.10
C ALA A 85 1.98 -9.51 -8.04
N MET A 86 1.77 -8.30 -7.53
CA MET A 86 0.79 -8.01 -6.48
C MET A 86 0.32 -6.56 -6.52
N VAL A 87 -0.84 -6.32 -5.92
CA VAL A 87 -1.31 -4.98 -5.54
C VAL A 87 -1.47 -4.93 -4.03
N TYR A 88 -1.00 -3.85 -3.42
CA TYR A 88 -1.18 -3.61 -1.99
C TYR A 88 -1.86 -2.26 -1.73
N THR A 89 -2.27 -2.03 -0.52
CA THR A 89 -2.88 -0.76 -0.09
C THR A 89 -2.62 -0.53 1.39
N LYS A 90 -2.63 0.73 1.79
CA LYS A 90 -2.47 1.18 3.18
C LYS A 90 -3.78 1.77 3.65
N ALA A 91 -4.58 0.97 4.35
CA ALA A 91 -5.87 1.39 4.88
C ALA A 91 -5.70 2.03 6.25
N VAL A 92 -6.10 3.29 6.40
CA VAL A 92 -6.03 4.00 7.69
C VAL A 92 -6.85 3.31 8.78
N THR A 93 -6.42 3.43 10.05
CA THR A 93 -7.11 2.83 11.20
C THR A 93 -8.17 3.73 11.82
N ALA A 94 -8.20 5.03 11.47
CA ALA A 94 -9.19 6.00 11.98
C ALA A 94 -10.64 5.64 11.63
N HIS A 95 -10.85 4.84 10.58
CA HIS A 95 -12.17 4.34 10.18
C HIS A 95 -12.08 3.02 9.42
N THR A 96 -13.19 2.30 9.35
CA THR A 96 -13.25 0.97 8.71
C THR A 96 -13.59 1.00 7.21
N TYR A 97 -13.93 2.16 6.64
CA TYR A 97 -14.41 2.23 5.24
C TYR A 97 -13.39 1.70 4.23
N THR A 98 -12.11 2.12 4.33
CA THR A 98 -11.06 1.65 3.42
C THR A 98 -10.76 0.16 3.66
N GLN A 99 -10.76 -0.30 4.90
CA GLN A 99 -10.56 -1.71 5.24
C GLN A 99 -11.66 -2.59 4.63
N GLN A 100 -12.93 -2.22 4.80
CA GLN A 100 -14.07 -2.92 4.19
C GLN A 100 -14.01 -2.91 2.65
N PHE A 101 -13.61 -1.80 2.06
CA PHE A 101 -13.39 -1.68 0.62
C PHE A 101 -12.30 -2.64 0.15
N CYS A 102 -11.17 -2.74 0.84
CA CYS A 102 -10.07 -3.64 0.52
C CYS A 102 -10.51 -5.11 0.62
N HIS A 103 -11.18 -5.49 1.72
CA HIS A 103 -11.70 -6.83 1.88
C HIS A 103 -12.74 -7.21 0.79
N ALA A 104 -13.62 -6.27 0.40
CA ALA A 104 -14.57 -6.48 -0.69
C ALA A 104 -13.89 -6.66 -2.07
N LEU A 105 -12.65 -6.19 -2.23
CA LEU A 105 -11.82 -6.41 -3.42
C LEU A 105 -10.89 -7.63 -3.29
N GLY A 106 -10.99 -8.41 -2.22
CA GLY A 106 -10.19 -9.62 -2.01
C GLY A 106 -8.77 -9.36 -1.55
N PHE A 107 -8.51 -8.22 -0.92
CA PHE A 107 -7.24 -8.00 -0.22
C PHE A 107 -7.25 -8.72 1.13
N SER A 108 -6.09 -9.20 1.55
CA SER A 108 -5.84 -9.79 2.88
C SER A 108 -4.91 -8.89 3.68
N ASP A 109 -5.27 -8.68 4.95
CA ASP A 109 -4.44 -7.92 5.89
C ASP A 109 -3.16 -8.70 6.19
N CYS A 110 -2.01 -8.04 6.09
CA CYS A 110 -0.71 -8.67 6.26
C CYS A 110 0.20 -7.97 7.28
N ALA A 111 -0.07 -6.72 7.62
CA ALA A 111 0.68 -6.01 8.65
C ALA A 111 -0.11 -4.83 9.21
N LEU A 112 0.23 -4.44 10.45
CA LEU A 112 -0.09 -3.15 11.02
C LEU A 112 1.16 -2.27 10.91
N LEU A 113 1.03 -1.12 10.27
CA LEU A 113 2.07 -0.10 10.17
C LEU A 113 1.78 0.97 11.23
N PRO A 114 2.51 0.98 12.37
CA PRO A 114 2.30 1.98 13.41
C PRO A 114 2.73 3.36 12.93
N ALA A 115 1.79 4.28 12.84
CA ALA A 115 2.04 5.69 12.54
C ALA A 115 2.97 6.01 11.34
N PRO A 116 2.85 5.31 10.17
CA PRO A 116 3.75 5.56 9.03
C PRO A 116 3.43 6.89 8.35
N ALA A 117 2.19 7.37 8.46
CA ALA A 117 1.76 8.59 7.80
C ALA A 117 2.07 9.82 8.65
N SER A 118 2.55 10.86 8.01
CA SER A 118 2.59 12.19 8.60
C SER A 118 1.18 12.63 9.01
N VAL A 119 1.10 13.45 10.04
CA VAL A 119 -0.12 13.99 10.67
C VAL A 119 -1.10 14.70 9.71
N GLN A 120 -0.87 14.64 8.41
CA GLN A 120 -1.58 15.42 7.41
C GLN A 120 -2.99 14.93 7.05
N PHE A 121 -3.42 13.78 7.53
CA PHE A 121 -4.85 13.38 7.47
C PHE A 121 -5.73 14.19 8.45
N ARG A 122 -5.44 15.47 8.61
CA ARG A 122 -6.04 16.36 9.61
C ARG A 122 -7.57 16.44 9.59
N ARG A 123 -8.22 16.09 8.48
CA ARG A 123 -9.69 16.16 8.37
C ARG A 123 -10.44 14.90 8.76
N ILE A 124 -9.76 13.75 8.83
CA ILE A 124 -10.40 12.51 9.27
C ILE A 124 -10.37 12.42 10.80
N ALA A 125 -9.38 13.06 11.41
CA ALA A 125 -9.17 13.10 12.86
C ALA A 125 -8.90 14.55 13.33
N GLU A 126 -9.82 15.46 13.07
CA GLU A 126 -9.69 16.93 13.33
C GLU A 126 -9.28 17.30 14.76
N GLN A 127 -9.18 16.34 15.67
CA GLN A 127 -8.85 16.58 17.09
C GLN A 127 -7.59 15.82 17.55
N LEU A 128 -6.96 15.01 16.72
CA LEU A 128 -5.81 14.22 17.14
C LEU A 128 -4.53 14.72 16.47
N LEU A 129 -3.65 15.31 17.27
CA LEU A 129 -2.24 15.58 16.92
C LEU A 129 -1.41 14.29 16.81
N GLN A 130 -2.06 13.15 16.58
CA GLN A 130 -1.43 11.84 16.53
C GLN A 130 -1.21 11.42 15.08
N ARG A 131 -0.17 10.64 14.88
CA ARG A 131 0.09 9.96 13.61
C ARG A 131 -0.98 8.90 13.38
N GLU A 132 -1.40 8.75 12.14
CA GLU A 132 -2.35 7.73 11.74
C GLU A 132 -1.62 6.42 11.46
N SER A 133 -2.09 5.32 12.04
CA SER A 133 -1.64 3.97 11.70
C SER A 133 -2.40 3.43 10.48
N CYS A 134 -1.80 2.48 9.78
CA CYS A 134 -2.42 1.86 8.62
C CYS A 134 -2.36 0.33 8.72
N ILE A 135 -3.41 -0.32 8.25
CA ILE A 135 -3.36 -1.74 7.90
C ILE A 135 -2.77 -1.85 6.51
N LEU A 136 -1.66 -2.57 6.37
CA LEU A 136 -1.15 -3.00 5.09
C LEU A 136 -1.95 -4.23 4.66
N ALA A 137 -2.66 -4.13 3.56
CA ALA A 137 -3.37 -5.24 2.95
C ALA A 137 -2.83 -5.48 1.55
N GLN A 138 -2.76 -6.74 1.11
CA GLN A 138 -2.26 -7.09 -0.21
C GLN A 138 -3.16 -8.08 -0.91
N ARG A 139 -3.13 -8.05 -2.23
CA ARG A 139 -3.77 -9.00 -3.13
C ARG A 139 -2.77 -9.48 -4.17
N PRO A 140 -2.43 -10.78 -4.18
CA PRO A 140 -1.65 -11.38 -5.27
C PRO A 140 -2.41 -11.26 -6.60
N ILE A 141 -1.72 -10.88 -7.66
CA ILE A 141 -2.26 -10.76 -9.02
C ILE A 141 -1.78 -11.93 -9.88
N ALA A 142 -0.46 -12.18 -9.89
CA ALA A 142 0.10 -13.35 -10.54
C ALA A 142 0.09 -14.57 -9.62
N SER A 143 0.18 -15.77 -10.20
CA SER A 143 0.42 -16.98 -9.43
C SER A 143 1.78 -16.87 -8.72
N ILE A 144 1.75 -17.00 -7.41
CA ILE A 144 2.93 -16.83 -6.59
C ILE A 144 3.71 -18.15 -6.60
N ARG A 145 4.99 -18.07 -6.93
CA ARG A 145 5.90 -19.22 -6.79
C ARG A 145 6.06 -19.57 -5.31
N GLU A 146 6.23 -20.84 -5.03
CA GLU A 146 6.59 -21.31 -3.70
C GLU A 146 7.87 -20.60 -3.22
N GLN A 147 7.83 -20.07 -2.02
CA GLN A 147 8.94 -19.33 -1.42
C GLN A 147 9.48 -20.08 -0.24
N THR A 148 10.81 -20.15 -0.14
CA THR A 148 11.50 -20.63 1.05
C THR A 148 11.91 -19.43 1.89
N LEU A 149 11.50 -19.43 3.16
CA LEU A 149 11.85 -18.37 4.11
C LEU A 149 12.52 -18.97 5.34
N TYR A 150 13.59 -18.33 5.79
CA TYR A 150 14.27 -18.64 7.04
C TYR A 150 13.79 -17.68 8.12
N LEU A 151 12.95 -18.16 9.01
CA LEU A 151 12.26 -17.32 9.98
C LEU A 151 12.90 -17.42 11.37
N PRO A 152 13.06 -16.29 12.09
CA PRO A 152 13.48 -16.32 13.49
C PRO A 152 12.49 -17.16 14.32
N PRO A 153 12.96 -18.09 15.19
CA PRO A 153 12.08 -19.00 15.91
C PRO A 153 10.94 -18.33 16.67
N HIS A 154 11.22 -17.20 17.33
CA HIS A 154 10.24 -16.47 18.15
C HIS A 154 9.19 -15.68 17.36
N HIS A 155 9.38 -15.51 16.04
CA HIS A 155 8.39 -14.86 15.14
C HIS A 155 7.75 -15.83 14.17
N ARG A 156 8.19 -17.09 14.15
CA ARG A 156 7.81 -18.08 13.15
C ARG A 156 6.29 -18.26 13.05
N GLU A 157 5.63 -18.52 14.16
CA GLU A 157 4.18 -18.77 14.17
C GLU A 157 3.39 -17.57 13.65
N MET A 158 3.73 -16.37 14.10
CA MET A 158 3.07 -15.14 13.65
C MET A 158 3.25 -14.93 12.14
N ILE A 159 4.47 -15.08 11.63
CA ILE A 159 4.76 -14.89 10.20
C ILE A 159 4.04 -15.95 9.36
N LEU A 160 4.05 -17.20 9.78
CA LEU A 160 3.32 -18.28 9.09
C LEU A 160 1.80 -18.00 9.07
N ALA A 161 1.23 -17.51 10.17
CA ALA A 161 -0.19 -17.13 10.24
C ALA A 161 -0.53 -15.98 9.28
N LEU A 162 0.35 -14.98 9.16
CA LEU A 162 0.16 -13.89 8.20
C LEU A 162 0.20 -14.39 6.75
N TYR A 163 1.15 -15.27 6.41
CA TYR A 163 1.19 -15.87 5.08
C TYR A 163 -0.03 -16.73 4.79
N ALA A 164 -0.49 -17.53 5.76
CA ALA A 164 -1.71 -18.32 5.64
C ALA A 164 -2.94 -17.43 5.42
N ASN A 165 -3.05 -16.29 6.13
CA ASN A 165 -4.12 -15.31 5.92
C ASN A 165 -4.13 -14.74 4.51
N MET A 166 -2.97 -14.62 3.88
CA MET A 166 -2.83 -14.20 2.49
C MET A 166 -3.05 -15.34 1.46
N GLY A 167 -3.48 -16.53 1.92
CA GLY A 167 -3.62 -17.71 1.08
C GLY A 167 -2.31 -18.26 0.53
N ARG A 168 -1.18 -18.00 1.22
CA ARG A 168 0.16 -18.39 0.77
C ARG A 168 0.73 -19.49 1.69
N THR A 169 1.24 -20.52 1.05
CA THR A 169 2.08 -21.53 1.74
C THR A 169 3.55 -21.22 1.47
N ILE A 170 4.34 -21.22 2.52
CA ILE A 170 5.80 -21.04 2.42
C ILE A 170 6.50 -22.25 2.97
N LEU A 171 7.64 -22.60 2.39
CA LEU A 171 8.58 -23.53 2.95
C LEU A 171 9.41 -22.80 4.01
N CYS A 172 9.46 -23.35 5.20
CA CYS A 172 10.19 -22.75 6.31
C CYS A 172 11.10 -23.79 6.96
N PRO A 173 12.23 -24.12 6.33
CA PRO A 173 13.21 -25.03 6.91
C PRO A 173 13.82 -24.44 8.18
N GLU A 174 14.44 -25.29 8.98
CA GLU A 174 15.27 -24.83 10.08
C GLU A 174 16.39 -23.94 9.54
N LEU A 175 16.74 -22.90 10.31
CA LEU A 175 17.87 -22.05 9.93
C LEU A 175 19.11 -22.90 9.74
N PRO A 176 19.82 -22.73 8.62
CA PRO A 176 21.12 -23.35 8.47
C PRO A 176 22.03 -22.89 9.64
N PRO A 177 22.99 -23.71 10.07
CA PRO A 177 23.97 -23.27 11.04
C PRO A 177 24.57 -21.95 10.55
N ALA A 178 24.79 -21.03 11.49
CA ALA A 178 25.12 -19.61 11.24
C ALA A 178 25.97 -19.42 9.98
N LEU A 179 25.42 -18.72 9.00
CA LEU A 179 26.20 -18.26 7.85
C LEU A 179 27.33 -17.38 8.38
N PRO A 180 28.58 -17.62 8.02
CA PRO A 180 29.66 -16.73 8.39
C PRO A 180 29.36 -15.38 7.73
N LEU A 181 29.05 -14.37 8.54
CA LEU A 181 28.95 -12.99 8.08
C LEU A 181 30.37 -12.54 7.71
N THR A 182 30.63 -12.38 6.43
CA THR A 182 31.98 -12.09 5.91
C THR A 182 32.16 -10.65 5.47
N GLY A 183 31.09 -9.86 5.54
CA GLY A 183 31.06 -8.48 5.10
C GLY A 183 30.87 -7.48 6.24
N ARG A 184 30.91 -6.21 5.90
CA ARG A 184 30.57 -5.11 6.79
C ARG A 184 29.15 -4.64 6.50
N THR A 185 28.28 -4.61 7.51
CA THR A 185 26.94 -4.03 7.38
C THR A 185 27.06 -2.52 7.16
N GLU A 186 26.46 -2.03 6.10
CA GLU A 186 26.36 -0.61 5.80
C GLU A 186 24.96 -0.10 6.11
N LEU A 187 24.88 0.96 6.88
CA LEU A 187 23.63 1.58 7.30
C LEU A 187 23.55 3.00 6.77
N SER A 188 22.39 3.40 6.30
CA SER A 188 22.04 4.80 6.09
C SER A 188 20.98 5.22 7.10
N ALA A 189 21.04 6.47 7.54
CA ALA A 189 20.06 7.05 8.43
C ALA A 189 19.57 8.38 7.87
N SER A 190 18.27 8.58 7.85
CA SER A 190 17.65 9.85 7.50
C SER A 190 16.65 10.25 8.57
N ALA A 191 16.54 11.54 8.83
CA ALA A 191 15.59 12.07 9.79
C ALA A 191 14.84 13.28 9.22
N SER A 192 13.56 13.35 9.51
CA SER A 192 12.70 14.48 9.15
C SER A 192 12.11 15.08 10.43
N SER A 193 12.63 16.23 10.83
CA SER A 193 12.16 16.95 12.03
C SER A 193 10.69 17.40 11.92
N GLY A 194 10.24 17.71 10.69
CA GLY A 194 8.84 18.09 10.45
C GLY A 194 7.85 16.95 10.56
N LEU A 195 8.33 15.70 10.53
CA LEU A 195 7.51 14.49 10.63
C LEU A 195 7.79 13.71 11.92
N ASP A 196 8.75 14.14 12.75
CA ASP A 196 9.26 13.37 13.90
C ASP A 196 9.57 11.90 13.49
N LEU A 197 10.17 11.71 12.33
CA LEU A 197 10.47 10.42 11.74
C LEU A 197 11.97 10.29 11.51
N ALA A 198 12.52 9.15 11.94
CA ALA A 198 13.84 8.71 11.55
C ALA A 198 13.73 7.35 10.86
N ILE A 199 14.44 7.20 9.75
CA ILE A 199 14.52 5.95 8.99
C ILE A 199 15.96 5.46 9.06
N LEU A 200 16.13 4.22 9.44
CA LEU A 200 17.39 3.50 9.39
C LEU A 200 17.25 2.39 8.35
N GLU A 201 18.11 2.45 7.34
CA GLU A 201 18.09 1.47 6.25
C GLU A 201 19.38 0.68 6.23
N VAL A 202 19.27 -0.62 6.06
CA VAL A 202 20.41 -1.51 5.83
C VAL A 202 20.67 -1.53 4.33
N GLN A 203 21.75 -0.91 3.88
CA GLN A 203 22.13 -0.85 2.47
C GLN A 203 22.86 -2.10 2.02
N VAL A 204 23.69 -2.65 2.91
CA VAL A 204 24.46 -3.87 2.69
C VAL A 204 24.40 -4.72 3.96
N TRP A 205 24.13 -5.99 3.80
CA TRP A 205 24.19 -6.96 4.88
C TRP A 205 25.58 -7.62 4.91
N GLY A 206 26.28 -7.47 6.03
CA GLY A 206 27.57 -8.10 6.26
C GLY A 206 27.51 -9.50 6.83
#